data_76caded7ef9f87d83999d6913f8a9bf5
#
_entry.id   76caded7ef9f87d83999d6913f8a9bf5
#
_cell.length_a   1.000
_cell.length_b   1.000
_cell.length_c   1.000
_cell.angle_alpha   90.00
_cell.angle_beta   90.00
_cell.angle_gamma   90.00
#
_symmetry.space_group_name_H-M   'P 1'
#
loop_
_entity.id
_entity.type
_entity.pdbx_description
1 polymer ?
#
loop_
_entity_poly.entity_id
_entity_poly.type
_entity_poly.pdbx_seq_one_letter_code
_entity_poly.pdbx_strand_id
1 'polypeptide(L)'
;MMHASTSPFYPLFAALDVNAKMHEGQSGQRLWADCVRVGIEARKLLMKTCKYIKPFVPAQIDGKSWGDYPTDEIAQNLRFFEFEPTAKWHNFEGYGEHQYFVDPCKFLLTTPGIDAETGNYADFGVPATILANFLRENAIVPEKCDLNSILFLMTPAEDTAKMEHLITQIKRFEEFLDADAPLADVLPSIYYANEERYKGYTIHRLCQEMHDFYKSRNVKQLQKEMFRRAHFPHRALDPQQAHFEFIRGNAELVPLEKAAGRIAVEGALPYPPGVLCCVPGEVWGDSVLKYFLALEEGINRCPGFAPELQGVYIQKDADGRKRAYGYVLTKERTAELGIKG
;
A
#
# COMPACT_ATOMS: atom_id res chain seq x y z
N MET A 1 27.29 -17.41 5.34
CA MET A 1 27.49 -16.04 4.83
C MET A 1 26.61 -15.72 3.60
N MET A 2 25.38 -16.24 3.54
CA MET A 2 24.51 -16.01 2.36
C MET A 2 24.06 -14.55 2.19
N HIS A 3 24.10 -13.74 3.24
CA HIS A 3 23.56 -12.38 3.22
C HIS A 3 24.60 -11.29 3.57
N ALA A 4 25.90 -11.62 3.47
CA ALA A 4 26.94 -10.68 3.78
C ALA A 4 27.90 -10.53 2.60
N SER A 5 28.31 -9.29 2.30
CA SER A 5 29.40 -9.02 1.37
C SER A 5 30.75 -9.32 2.04
N THR A 6 31.68 -9.90 1.28
CA THR A 6 33.08 -10.09 1.73
C THR A 6 33.94 -8.85 1.55
N SER A 7 33.46 -7.87 0.76
CA SER A 7 34.16 -6.62 0.48
C SER A 7 33.58 -5.49 1.33
N PRO A 8 34.42 -4.86 2.19
CA PRO A 8 33.97 -3.73 2.99
C PRO A 8 33.70 -2.51 2.09
N PHE A 9 32.56 -1.84 2.33
CA PHE A 9 32.22 -0.57 1.70
C PHE A 9 32.35 0.54 2.74
N TYR A 10 33.53 1.14 2.82
CA TYR A 10 33.85 2.14 3.84
C TYR A 10 32.91 3.33 3.90
N PRO A 11 32.38 3.88 2.77
CA PRO A 11 31.38 4.95 2.84
C PRO A 11 30.12 4.56 3.62
N LEU A 12 29.68 3.29 3.53
CA LEU A 12 28.55 2.80 4.32
C LEU A 12 28.88 2.74 5.81
N PHE A 13 30.08 2.26 6.18
CA PHE A 13 30.50 2.23 7.57
C PHE A 13 30.61 3.64 8.16
N ALA A 14 31.20 4.58 7.40
CA ALA A 14 31.26 5.97 7.81
C ALA A 14 29.86 6.58 7.96
N ALA A 15 28.93 6.29 7.05
CA ALA A 15 27.54 6.74 7.14
C ALA A 15 26.83 6.20 8.39
N LEU A 16 27.05 4.93 8.74
CA LEU A 16 26.46 4.33 9.94
C LEU A 16 27.01 5.00 11.23
N ASP A 17 28.33 5.22 11.29
CA ASP A 17 28.97 5.86 12.44
C ASP A 17 28.52 7.32 12.62
N VAL A 18 28.54 8.09 11.53
CA VAL A 18 28.06 9.48 11.52
C VAL A 18 26.57 9.54 11.92
N ASN A 19 25.74 8.66 11.35
CA ASN A 19 24.32 8.62 11.68
C ASN A 19 24.10 8.30 13.17
N ALA A 20 24.82 7.32 13.73
CA ALA A 20 24.75 7.02 15.16
C ALA A 20 25.12 8.26 15.98
N LYS A 21 26.18 8.97 15.62
CA LYS A 21 26.63 10.18 16.31
C LYS A 21 25.61 11.33 16.21
N MET A 22 24.99 11.52 15.05
CA MET A 22 23.93 12.54 14.88
C MET A 22 22.73 12.31 15.80
N HIS A 23 22.44 11.05 16.14
CA HIS A 23 21.31 10.69 17.00
C HIS A 23 21.62 10.65 18.49
N GLU A 24 22.86 10.94 18.91
CA GLU A 24 23.22 10.98 20.32
C GLU A 24 22.70 12.23 21.04
N GLY A 25 22.21 12.03 22.27
CA GLY A 25 21.89 13.09 23.23
C GLY A 25 20.87 14.11 22.71
N GLN A 26 21.07 15.37 23.07
CA GLN A 26 20.16 16.47 22.72
C GLN A 26 20.07 16.74 21.19
N SER A 27 21.14 16.47 20.44
CA SER A 27 21.14 16.66 19.00
C SER A 27 20.15 15.73 18.32
N GLY A 28 20.17 14.44 18.66
CA GLY A 28 19.23 13.47 18.14
C GLY A 28 17.78 13.77 18.54
N GLN A 29 17.56 14.17 19.79
CA GLN A 29 16.23 14.59 20.25
C GLN A 29 15.68 15.78 19.47
N ARG A 30 16.51 16.80 19.17
CA ARG A 30 16.10 17.96 18.36
C ARG A 30 15.77 17.57 16.93
N LEU A 31 16.61 16.74 16.29
CA LEU A 31 16.37 16.27 14.93
C LEU A 31 14.97 15.64 14.76
N TRP A 32 14.61 14.76 15.70
CA TRP A 32 13.30 14.09 15.63
C TRP A 32 12.15 15.00 16.09
N ALA A 33 12.37 15.87 17.08
CA ALA A 33 11.37 16.86 17.47
C ALA A 33 11.02 17.80 16.31
N ASP A 34 12.02 18.28 15.57
CA ASP A 34 11.80 19.13 14.40
C ASP A 34 11.09 18.36 13.28
N CYS A 35 11.48 17.11 13.01
CA CYS A 35 10.80 16.23 12.07
C CYS A 35 9.29 16.06 12.40
N VAL A 36 8.97 15.77 13.64
CA VAL A 36 7.58 15.63 14.12
C VAL A 36 6.81 16.94 13.95
N ARG A 37 7.42 18.09 14.28
CA ARG A 37 6.80 19.42 14.11
C ARG A 37 6.49 19.71 12.64
N VAL A 38 7.44 19.48 11.73
CA VAL A 38 7.24 19.64 10.30
C VAL A 38 6.08 18.76 9.81
N GLY A 39 6.02 17.51 10.26
CA GLY A 39 4.92 16.60 9.92
C GLY A 39 3.55 17.02 10.47
N ILE A 40 3.50 17.66 11.65
CA ILE A 40 2.26 18.20 12.23
C ILE A 40 1.80 19.43 11.44
N GLU A 41 2.70 20.39 11.16
CA GLU A 41 2.36 21.57 10.38
C GLU A 41 1.90 21.22 8.96
N ALA A 42 2.53 20.22 8.35
CA ALA A 42 2.09 19.71 7.05
C ALA A 42 0.67 19.12 7.09
N ARG A 43 0.32 18.37 8.15
CA ARG A 43 -1.06 17.86 8.34
C ARG A 43 -2.06 19.00 8.49
N LYS A 44 -1.73 20.03 9.28
CA LYS A 44 -2.58 21.21 9.45
C LYS A 44 -2.76 21.98 8.15
N LEU A 45 -1.68 22.19 7.39
CA LEU A 45 -1.74 22.86 6.10
C LEU A 45 -2.63 22.09 5.12
N LEU A 46 -2.47 20.76 5.06
CA LEU A 46 -3.29 19.90 4.22
C LEU A 46 -4.77 19.96 4.63
N MET A 47 -5.08 19.90 5.93
CA MET A 47 -6.45 20.03 6.42
C MET A 47 -7.10 21.36 6.03
N LYS A 48 -6.31 22.44 5.99
CA LYS A 48 -6.77 23.79 5.65
C LYS A 48 -6.96 24.00 4.15
N THR A 49 -6.12 23.35 3.33
CA THR A 49 -6.01 23.70 1.90
C THR A 49 -6.60 22.64 0.97
N CYS A 50 -6.69 21.38 1.40
CA CYS A 50 -7.16 20.26 0.59
C CYS A 50 -8.60 19.88 0.96
N LYS A 51 -9.42 19.66 -0.07
CA LYS A 51 -10.85 19.36 0.05
C LYS A 51 -11.12 17.88 0.24
N TYR A 52 -10.44 17.03 -0.53
CA TYR A 52 -10.73 15.59 -0.63
C TYR A 52 -9.73 14.72 0.10
N ILE A 53 -8.43 15.01 -0.03
CA ILE A 53 -7.37 14.22 0.59
C ILE A 53 -7.14 14.71 2.02
N LYS A 54 -7.15 13.78 2.98
CA LYS A 54 -7.10 14.08 4.41
C LYS A 54 -5.96 13.33 5.09
N PRO A 55 -5.33 13.91 6.13
CA PRO A 55 -4.40 13.17 6.96
C PRO A 55 -5.17 12.14 7.80
N PHE A 56 -4.57 10.98 7.99
CA PHE A 56 -5.13 9.91 8.81
C PHE A 56 -4.81 10.16 10.29
N VAL A 57 -5.58 11.03 10.90
CA VAL A 57 -5.56 11.39 12.32
C VAL A 57 -6.99 11.66 12.78
N PRO A 58 -7.29 11.68 14.10
CA PRO A 58 -8.61 12.08 14.58
C PRO A 58 -9.02 13.45 14.03
N ALA A 59 -10.23 13.58 13.52
CA ALA A 59 -10.73 14.87 13.02
C ALA A 59 -10.89 15.88 14.17
N GLN A 60 -11.30 15.40 15.35
CA GLN A 60 -11.52 16.18 16.55
C GLN A 60 -11.01 15.43 17.77
N ILE A 61 -10.57 16.18 18.78
CA ILE A 61 -10.26 15.72 20.13
C ILE A 61 -10.93 16.67 21.11
N ASP A 62 -11.68 16.16 22.07
CA ASP A 62 -12.44 16.94 23.05
C ASP A 62 -13.34 18.01 22.41
N GLY A 63 -13.93 17.70 21.24
CA GLY A 63 -14.83 18.60 20.51
C GLY A 63 -14.13 19.74 19.75
N LYS A 64 -12.79 19.81 19.79
CA LYS A 64 -11.98 20.78 19.04
C LYS A 64 -11.28 20.10 17.87
N SER A 65 -11.22 20.77 16.71
CA SER A 65 -10.50 20.25 15.55
C SER A 65 -9.05 19.93 15.89
N TRP A 66 -8.53 18.79 15.44
CA TRP A 66 -7.14 18.38 15.62
C TRP A 66 -6.16 19.47 15.15
N GLY A 67 -6.45 20.08 14.00
CA GLY A 67 -5.62 21.13 13.41
C GLY A 67 -5.57 22.45 14.20
N ASP A 68 -6.52 22.68 15.11
CA ASP A 68 -6.60 23.93 15.88
C ASP A 68 -5.78 23.88 17.18
N TYR A 69 -5.24 22.73 17.56
CA TYR A 69 -4.35 22.61 18.72
C TYR A 69 -2.95 23.18 18.41
N PRO A 70 -2.25 23.76 19.41
CA PRO A 70 -0.86 24.17 19.25
C PRO A 70 0.03 23.00 18.80
N THR A 71 0.95 23.25 17.88
CA THR A 71 1.85 22.22 17.35
C THR A 71 2.67 21.55 18.44
N ASP A 72 3.13 22.31 19.42
CA ASP A 72 3.89 21.78 20.55
C ASP A 72 3.06 20.88 21.46
N GLU A 73 1.77 21.17 21.63
CA GLU A 73 0.87 20.31 22.39
C GLU A 73 0.66 18.97 21.68
N ILE A 74 0.45 19.02 20.37
CA ILE A 74 0.32 17.81 19.55
C ILE A 74 1.62 16.99 19.59
N ALA A 75 2.78 17.65 19.44
CA ALA A 75 4.07 16.98 19.38
C ALA A 75 4.47 16.29 20.69
N GLN A 76 3.97 16.76 21.82
CA GLN A 76 4.32 16.26 23.16
C GLN A 76 3.33 15.24 23.72
N ASN A 77 2.22 14.98 23.04
CA ASN A 77 1.16 14.14 23.58
C ASN A 77 0.62 13.14 22.57
N LEU A 78 0.88 11.86 22.80
CA LEU A 78 0.47 10.76 21.93
C LEU A 78 -1.05 10.63 21.76
N ARG A 79 -1.86 11.22 22.67
CA ARG A 79 -3.34 11.20 22.52
C ARG A 79 -3.82 11.74 21.17
N PHE A 80 -3.05 12.62 20.53
CA PHE A 80 -3.37 13.17 19.22
C PHE A 80 -3.20 12.17 18.06
N PHE A 81 -2.61 11.03 18.35
CA PHE A 81 -2.33 9.96 17.38
C PHE A 81 -2.89 8.61 17.83
N GLU A 82 -3.59 8.57 18.95
CA GLU A 82 -4.11 7.33 19.52
C GLU A 82 -5.33 6.81 18.73
N PHE A 83 -5.38 5.50 18.57
CA PHE A 83 -6.59 4.79 18.17
C PHE A 83 -7.43 4.49 19.41
N GLU A 84 -8.31 5.40 19.76
CA GLU A 84 -9.27 5.15 20.84
C GLU A 84 -10.24 4.04 20.41
N PRO A 85 -10.44 2.99 21.22
CA PRO A 85 -11.25 1.82 20.85
C PRO A 85 -12.70 2.13 20.45
N THR A 86 -13.25 3.24 20.96
CA THR A 86 -14.62 3.69 20.69
C THR A 86 -14.74 4.66 19.52
N ALA A 87 -13.60 5.16 19.03
CA ALA A 87 -13.58 6.14 17.94
C ALA A 87 -13.81 5.44 16.59
N LYS A 88 -14.62 6.07 15.74
CA LYS A 88 -15.00 5.49 14.44
C LYS A 88 -14.08 5.89 13.29
N TRP A 89 -13.29 6.94 13.44
CA TRP A 89 -12.51 7.52 12.35
C TRP A 89 -11.46 6.57 11.74
N HIS A 90 -11.04 5.51 12.45
CA HIS A 90 -10.04 4.53 11.99
C HIS A 90 -10.64 3.16 11.64
N ASN A 91 -11.86 2.85 12.05
CA ASN A 91 -12.57 1.60 11.76
C ASN A 91 -11.81 0.31 12.17
N PHE A 92 -11.00 0.38 13.25
CA PHE A 92 -10.35 -0.79 13.86
C PHE A 92 -11.08 -1.18 15.14
N GLU A 93 -11.14 -2.47 15.43
CA GLU A 93 -11.87 -3.06 16.55
C GLU A 93 -11.05 -4.16 17.22
N GLY A 94 -11.41 -4.53 18.47
CA GLY A 94 -10.90 -5.70 19.16
C GLY A 94 -9.58 -5.48 19.92
N TYR A 95 -9.33 -4.25 20.38
CA TYR A 95 -8.18 -3.87 21.21
C TYR A 95 -8.59 -2.96 22.36
N GLY A 96 -7.71 -2.74 23.33
CA GLY A 96 -7.90 -1.87 24.49
C GLY A 96 -7.31 -0.46 24.31
N GLU A 97 -7.57 0.42 25.27
CA GLU A 97 -7.00 1.76 25.33
C GLU A 97 -5.47 1.72 25.32
N HIS A 98 -4.84 2.73 24.73
CA HIS A 98 -3.39 2.94 24.68
C HIS A 98 -2.59 1.80 24.00
N GLN A 99 -3.22 0.94 23.20
CA GLN A 99 -2.54 -0.16 22.50
C GLN A 99 -1.99 0.22 21.14
N TYR A 100 -2.66 1.12 20.42
CA TYR A 100 -2.30 1.48 19.04
C TYR A 100 -2.29 2.98 18.83
N PHE A 101 -1.31 3.43 18.06
CA PHE A 101 -1.09 4.83 17.72
C PHE A 101 -0.73 4.96 16.24
N VAL A 102 -1.12 6.07 15.61
CA VAL A 102 -0.50 6.50 14.35
C VAL A 102 0.92 6.95 14.68
N ASP A 103 1.91 6.39 14.00
CA ASP A 103 3.28 6.89 14.09
C ASP A 103 3.34 8.31 13.51
N PRO A 104 3.74 9.35 14.30
CA PRO A 104 3.82 10.73 13.82
C PRO A 104 4.72 10.90 12.59
N CYS A 105 5.75 10.05 12.45
CA CYS A 105 6.68 10.04 11.31
C CYS A 105 6.14 9.27 10.10
N LYS A 106 4.97 8.65 10.20
CA LYS A 106 4.23 8.06 9.08
C LYS A 106 3.18 9.06 8.59
N PHE A 107 3.51 9.81 7.54
CA PHE A 107 2.59 10.79 6.96
C PHE A 107 1.59 10.05 6.07
N LEU A 108 0.57 9.46 6.70
CA LEU A 108 -0.48 8.69 6.07
C LEU A 108 -1.65 9.60 5.70
N LEU A 109 -2.06 9.54 4.44
CA LEU A 109 -3.20 10.27 3.88
C LEU A 109 -4.25 9.29 3.38
N THR A 110 -5.51 9.71 3.43
CA THR A 110 -6.65 9.01 2.85
C THR A 110 -7.19 9.77 1.66
N THR A 111 -7.63 9.01 0.65
CA THR A 111 -8.36 9.52 -0.52
C THR A 111 -9.83 9.12 -0.41
N PRO A 112 -10.77 9.84 -1.08
CA PRO A 112 -12.19 9.47 -1.11
C PRO A 112 -12.42 8.05 -1.63
N GLY A 113 -13.48 7.41 -1.17
CA GLY A 113 -13.93 6.11 -1.70
C GLY A 113 -14.33 5.08 -0.66
N ILE A 114 -13.84 5.23 0.58
CA ILE A 114 -14.25 4.39 1.71
C ILE A 114 -14.65 5.31 2.84
N ASP A 115 -15.86 5.12 3.34
CA ASP A 115 -16.34 5.81 4.53
C ASP A 115 -15.59 5.31 5.76
N ALA A 116 -14.94 6.22 6.48
CA ALA A 116 -14.08 5.87 7.60
C ALA A 116 -14.86 5.30 8.80
N GLU A 117 -16.10 5.76 9.02
CA GLU A 117 -16.91 5.33 10.17
C GLU A 117 -17.56 3.97 9.97
N THR A 118 -18.08 3.73 8.76
CA THR A 118 -18.81 2.49 8.44
C THR A 118 -17.95 1.46 7.75
N GLY A 119 -16.83 1.88 7.16
CA GLY A 119 -16.00 1.05 6.33
C GLY A 119 -16.62 0.66 4.99
N ASN A 120 -17.72 1.26 4.59
CA ASN A 120 -18.39 0.97 3.33
C ASN A 120 -17.77 1.73 2.16
N TYR A 121 -17.91 1.18 0.95
CA TYR A 121 -17.57 1.92 -0.26
C TYR A 121 -18.54 3.08 -0.47
N ALA A 122 -18.03 4.26 -0.71
CA ALA A 122 -18.79 5.42 -1.14
C ALA A 122 -19.28 5.25 -2.59
N ASP A 123 -20.08 6.20 -3.09
CA ASP A 123 -20.54 6.18 -4.49
C ASP A 123 -19.43 6.60 -5.45
N PHE A 124 -18.59 7.53 -5.04
CA PHE A 124 -17.40 7.97 -5.77
C PHE A 124 -16.14 7.70 -4.95
N GLY A 125 -15.04 7.37 -5.63
CA GLY A 125 -13.76 7.19 -4.97
C GLY A 125 -12.58 7.58 -5.86
N VAL A 126 -11.48 7.94 -5.20
CA VAL A 126 -10.19 8.22 -5.82
C VAL A 126 -9.22 7.14 -5.38
N PRO A 127 -8.99 6.08 -6.17
CA PRO A 127 -7.98 5.08 -5.86
C PRO A 127 -6.61 5.72 -5.66
N ALA A 128 -5.97 5.42 -4.53
CA ALA A 128 -4.72 6.08 -4.15
C ALA A 128 -3.58 5.86 -5.16
N THR A 129 -3.62 4.77 -5.93
CA THR A 129 -2.65 4.52 -7.00
C THR A 129 -2.70 5.58 -8.11
N ILE A 130 -3.86 6.21 -8.35
CA ILE A 130 -4.00 7.31 -9.33
C ILE A 130 -3.24 8.55 -8.82
N LEU A 131 -3.48 8.94 -7.57
CA LEU A 131 -2.73 10.02 -6.92
C LEU A 131 -1.23 9.71 -6.84
N ALA A 132 -0.86 8.47 -6.50
CA ALA A 132 0.53 8.07 -6.43
C ALA A 132 1.28 8.21 -7.77
N ASN A 133 0.63 7.87 -8.89
CA ASN A 133 1.22 8.05 -10.21
C ASN A 133 1.31 9.52 -10.59
N PHE A 134 0.29 10.33 -10.30
CA PHE A 134 0.35 11.78 -10.49
C PHE A 134 1.53 12.40 -9.71
N LEU A 135 1.71 12.03 -8.46
CA LEU A 135 2.81 12.52 -7.64
C LEU A 135 4.18 12.08 -8.19
N ARG A 136 4.32 10.85 -8.68
CA ARG A 136 5.56 10.38 -9.33
C ARG A 136 5.90 11.17 -10.58
N GLU A 137 4.92 11.50 -11.41
CA GLU A 137 5.11 12.37 -12.58
C GLU A 137 5.52 13.81 -12.18
N ASN A 138 5.25 14.20 -10.92
CA ASN A 138 5.68 15.49 -10.35
C ASN A 138 6.86 15.34 -9.37
N ALA A 139 7.73 14.34 -9.57
CA ALA A 139 8.96 14.08 -8.81
C ALA A 139 8.77 13.81 -7.31
N ILE A 140 7.60 13.31 -6.90
CA ILE A 140 7.30 12.91 -5.54
C ILE A 140 7.02 11.41 -5.50
N VAL A 141 7.84 10.66 -4.77
CA VAL A 141 7.73 9.20 -4.65
C VAL A 141 7.15 8.85 -3.29
N PRO A 142 5.91 8.35 -3.20
CA PRO A 142 5.37 7.84 -1.96
C PRO A 142 6.04 6.53 -1.55
N GLU A 143 6.07 6.24 -0.26
CA GLU A 143 6.54 4.96 0.28
C GLU A 143 5.66 3.81 -0.19
N LYS A 144 4.36 3.97 -0.04
CA LYS A 144 3.37 3.01 -0.53
C LYS A 144 2.01 3.68 -0.79
N CYS A 145 1.19 2.99 -1.58
CA CYS A 145 -0.23 3.28 -1.66
C CYS A 145 -1.03 1.97 -1.55
N ASP A 146 -2.23 2.09 -1.05
CA ASP A 146 -3.23 1.03 -0.98
C ASP A 146 -4.51 1.52 -1.67
N LEU A 147 -5.66 0.85 -1.47
CA LEU A 147 -6.92 1.19 -2.14
C LEU A 147 -7.24 2.69 -2.07
N ASN A 148 -7.35 3.22 -0.86
CA ASN A 148 -7.68 4.62 -0.59
C ASN A 148 -6.75 5.26 0.44
N SER A 149 -5.50 4.83 0.49
CA SER A 149 -4.49 5.42 1.37
C SER A 149 -3.13 5.52 0.68
N ILE A 150 -2.38 6.55 1.03
CA ILE A 150 -1.03 6.81 0.54
C ILE A 150 -0.14 7.24 1.70
N LEU A 151 1.06 6.70 1.75
CA LEU A 151 2.01 6.89 2.85
C LEU A 151 3.29 7.54 2.37
N PHE A 152 3.77 8.51 3.14
CA PHE A 152 5.11 9.10 3.03
C PHE A 152 5.85 8.92 4.34
N LEU A 153 7.15 8.69 4.26
CA LEU A 153 8.02 8.61 5.43
C LEU A 153 8.56 9.99 5.77
N MET A 154 8.40 10.38 7.03
CA MET A 154 9.03 11.58 7.57
C MET A 154 10.34 11.20 8.23
N THR A 155 11.40 11.86 7.81
CA THR A 155 12.74 11.72 8.40
C THR A 155 13.29 13.10 8.77
N PRO A 156 14.36 13.21 9.59
CA PRO A 156 14.99 14.48 9.86
C PRO A 156 15.53 15.21 8.61
N ALA A 157 15.57 14.55 7.45
CA ALA A 157 15.94 15.17 6.18
C ALA A 157 14.77 15.88 5.47
N GLU A 158 13.55 15.71 5.97
CA GLU A 158 12.38 16.40 5.43
C GLU A 158 12.23 17.78 6.04
N ASP A 159 12.05 18.77 5.18
CA ASP A 159 11.87 20.17 5.56
C ASP A 159 10.48 20.69 5.18
N THR A 160 10.16 21.90 5.63
CA THR A 160 8.90 22.56 5.34
C THR A 160 8.68 22.76 3.84
N ALA A 161 9.72 23.09 3.06
CA ALA A 161 9.59 23.35 1.63
C ALA A 161 9.20 22.08 0.84
N LYS A 162 9.75 20.93 1.19
CA LYS A 162 9.38 19.64 0.60
C LYS A 162 7.92 19.28 0.92
N MET A 163 7.49 19.52 2.15
CA MET A 163 6.11 19.24 2.55
C MET A 163 5.12 20.22 1.89
N GLU A 164 5.46 21.48 1.77
CA GLU A 164 4.67 22.46 1.02
C GLU A 164 4.57 22.09 -0.46
N HIS A 165 5.67 21.62 -1.07
CA HIS A 165 5.64 21.11 -2.44
C HIS A 165 4.67 19.93 -2.59
N LEU A 166 4.76 18.93 -1.69
CA LEU A 166 3.82 17.80 -1.68
C LEU A 166 2.36 18.27 -1.60
N ILE A 167 2.05 19.16 -0.67
CA ILE A 167 0.68 19.66 -0.47
C ILE A 167 0.21 20.48 -1.67
N THR A 168 1.09 21.26 -2.28
CA THR A 168 0.80 22.01 -3.51
C THR A 168 0.43 21.07 -4.66
N GLN A 169 1.16 19.96 -4.83
CA GLN A 169 0.82 18.97 -5.86
C GLN A 169 -0.49 18.22 -5.54
N ILE A 170 -0.75 17.90 -4.28
CA ILE A 170 -2.03 17.31 -3.88
C ILE A 170 -3.19 18.27 -4.19
N LYS A 171 -3.06 19.55 -3.86
CA LYS A 171 -4.06 20.57 -4.18
C LYS A 171 -4.29 20.68 -5.68
N ARG A 172 -3.21 20.69 -6.47
CA ARG A 172 -3.31 20.71 -7.95
C ARG A 172 -4.05 19.48 -8.49
N PHE A 173 -3.83 18.29 -7.89
CA PHE A 173 -4.58 17.10 -8.25
C PHE A 173 -6.07 17.25 -7.94
N GLU A 174 -6.43 17.85 -6.81
CA GLU A 174 -7.83 18.15 -6.48
C GLU A 174 -8.46 19.18 -7.42
N GLU A 175 -7.70 20.18 -7.89
CA GLU A 175 -8.15 21.13 -8.90
C GLU A 175 -8.44 20.44 -10.24
N PHE A 176 -7.64 19.45 -10.64
CA PHE A 176 -7.92 18.60 -11.79
C PHE A 176 -9.17 17.76 -11.62
N LEU A 177 -9.39 17.21 -10.41
CA LEU A 177 -10.63 16.48 -10.10
C LEU A 177 -11.86 17.39 -10.20
N ASP A 178 -11.82 18.58 -9.59
CA ASP A 178 -12.93 19.54 -9.64
C ASP A 178 -13.26 20.02 -11.07
N ALA A 179 -12.24 20.13 -11.90
CA ALA A 179 -12.38 20.54 -13.32
C ALA A 179 -12.75 19.38 -14.26
N ASP A 180 -12.80 18.13 -13.75
CA ASP A 180 -12.89 16.91 -14.57
C ASP A 180 -11.91 16.92 -15.76
N ALA A 181 -10.66 17.24 -15.48
CA ALA A 181 -9.63 17.47 -16.48
C ALA A 181 -9.37 16.23 -17.37
N PRO A 182 -8.97 16.43 -18.66
CA PRO A 182 -8.56 15.34 -19.52
C PRO A 182 -7.43 14.52 -18.91
N LEU A 183 -7.51 13.19 -18.99
CA LEU A 183 -6.50 12.30 -18.41
C LEU A 183 -5.10 12.57 -18.99
N ALA A 184 -5.02 12.99 -20.26
CA ALA A 184 -3.76 13.36 -20.90
C ALA A 184 -3.03 14.53 -20.21
N ASP A 185 -3.76 15.44 -19.56
CA ASP A 185 -3.20 16.57 -18.84
C ASP A 185 -2.79 16.22 -17.40
N VAL A 186 -3.45 15.21 -16.82
CA VAL A 186 -3.24 14.80 -15.43
C VAL A 186 -2.16 13.73 -15.32
N LEU A 187 -2.18 12.71 -16.21
CA LEU A 187 -1.30 11.56 -16.21
C LEU A 187 -0.77 11.28 -17.64
N PRO A 188 -0.01 12.22 -18.22
CA PRO A 188 0.46 12.11 -19.60
C PRO A 188 1.22 10.83 -19.89
N SER A 189 2.12 10.40 -19.02
CA SER A 189 2.91 9.17 -19.24
C SER A 189 2.03 7.92 -19.35
N ILE A 190 1.03 7.80 -18.49
CA ILE A 190 0.10 6.66 -18.52
C ILE A 190 -0.83 6.76 -19.73
N TYR A 191 -1.34 7.95 -20.01
CA TYR A 191 -2.24 8.19 -21.12
C TYR A 191 -1.59 7.82 -22.46
N TYR A 192 -0.44 8.39 -22.77
CA TYR A 192 0.23 8.14 -24.07
C TYR A 192 0.77 6.71 -24.21
N ALA A 193 1.16 6.07 -23.11
CA ALA A 193 1.54 4.66 -23.14
C ALA A 193 0.35 3.71 -23.39
N ASN A 194 -0.90 4.19 -23.20
CA ASN A 194 -2.12 3.39 -23.32
C ASN A 194 -3.23 4.18 -24.03
N GLU A 195 -2.90 4.95 -25.07
CA GLU A 195 -3.79 5.93 -25.71
C GLU A 195 -5.10 5.30 -26.21
N GLU A 196 -5.03 4.14 -26.87
CA GLU A 196 -6.23 3.43 -27.35
C GLU A 196 -7.22 3.12 -26.23
N ARG A 197 -6.70 2.75 -25.03
CA ARG A 197 -7.52 2.41 -23.87
C ARG A 197 -8.15 3.64 -23.22
N TYR A 198 -7.40 4.75 -23.15
CA TYR A 198 -7.80 5.93 -22.40
C TYR A 198 -8.27 7.11 -23.28
N LYS A 199 -8.44 6.90 -24.56
CA LYS A 199 -8.93 7.95 -25.46
C LYS A 199 -10.27 8.52 -24.97
N GLY A 200 -10.30 9.86 -24.75
CA GLY A 200 -11.47 10.56 -24.24
C GLY A 200 -11.78 10.32 -22.76
N TYR A 201 -10.82 9.80 -21.98
CA TYR A 201 -10.95 9.72 -20.53
C TYR A 201 -10.66 11.03 -19.86
N THR A 202 -11.45 11.33 -18.83
CA THR A 202 -11.16 12.34 -17.84
C THR A 202 -10.65 11.68 -16.57
N ILE A 203 -10.07 12.48 -15.67
CA ILE A 203 -9.59 11.99 -14.37
C ILE A 203 -10.75 11.43 -13.53
N HIS A 204 -11.90 12.07 -13.53
CA HIS A 204 -13.07 11.63 -12.79
C HIS A 204 -13.58 10.28 -13.30
N ARG A 205 -13.65 10.10 -14.62
CA ARG A 205 -14.05 8.83 -15.24
C ARG A 205 -13.12 7.68 -14.86
N LEU A 206 -11.81 7.91 -14.86
CA LEU A 206 -10.83 6.90 -14.46
C LEU A 206 -10.99 6.54 -12.98
N CYS A 207 -11.11 7.54 -12.11
CA CYS A 207 -11.32 7.34 -10.68
C CYS A 207 -12.58 6.51 -10.41
N GLN A 208 -13.70 6.87 -11.03
CA GLN A 208 -14.97 6.15 -10.87
C GLN A 208 -14.86 4.71 -11.37
N GLU A 209 -14.31 4.48 -12.56
CA GLU A 209 -14.19 3.13 -13.11
C GLU A 209 -13.34 2.20 -12.23
N MET A 210 -12.21 2.68 -11.73
CA MET A 210 -11.35 1.90 -10.83
C MET A 210 -12.02 1.68 -9.47
N HIS A 211 -12.70 2.69 -8.93
CA HIS A 211 -13.44 2.58 -7.68
C HIS A 211 -14.56 1.53 -7.79
N ASP A 212 -15.37 1.60 -8.85
CA ASP A 212 -16.45 0.64 -9.10
C ASP A 212 -15.92 -0.78 -9.28
N PHE A 213 -14.77 -0.91 -9.92
CA PHE A 213 -14.09 -2.19 -10.04
C PHE A 213 -13.72 -2.75 -8.66
N TYR A 214 -13.06 -1.98 -7.81
CA TYR A 214 -12.70 -2.41 -6.45
C TYR A 214 -13.94 -2.75 -5.60
N LYS A 215 -14.99 -1.94 -5.71
CA LYS A 215 -16.29 -2.17 -5.05
C LYS A 215 -16.93 -3.47 -5.54
N SER A 216 -16.99 -3.70 -6.86
CA SER A 216 -17.61 -4.89 -7.46
C SER A 216 -16.89 -6.19 -7.11
N ARG A 217 -15.57 -6.15 -6.88
CA ARG A 217 -14.75 -7.28 -6.46
C ARG A 217 -14.57 -7.36 -4.96
N ASN A 218 -15.13 -6.41 -4.22
CA ASN A 218 -15.01 -6.29 -2.77
C ASN A 218 -13.55 -6.40 -2.28
N VAL A 219 -12.63 -5.73 -3.00
CA VAL A 219 -11.18 -5.86 -2.79
C VAL A 219 -10.78 -5.51 -1.36
N LYS A 220 -11.40 -4.49 -0.76
CA LYS A 220 -11.20 -4.12 0.64
C LYS A 220 -11.48 -5.29 1.59
N GLN A 221 -12.59 -6.01 1.38
CA GLN A 221 -12.93 -7.15 2.23
C GLN A 221 -11.94 -8.30 2.03
N LEU A 222 -11.52 -8.57 0.80
CA LEU A 222 -10.48 -9.56 0.52
C LEU A 222 -9.18 -9.23 1.24
N GLN A 223 -8.73 -7.96 1.21
CA GLN A 223 -7.54 -7.51 1.95
C GLN A 223 -7.71 -7.66 3.47
N LYS A 224 -8.90 -7.31 4.02
CA LYS A 224 -9.18 -7.45 5.44
C LYS A 224 -9.19 -8.92 5.88
N GLU A 225 -9.74 -9.82 5.07
CA GLU A 225 -9.87 -11.24 5.36
C GLU A 225 -8.54 -11.98 5.29
N MET A 226 -7.74 -11.76 4.25
CA MET A 226 -6.50 -12.52 4.02
C MET A 226 -5.50 -12.44 5.19
N PHE A 227 -5.59 -11.40 6.05
CA PHE A 227 -4.77 -11.22 7.25
C PHE A 227 -5.52 -11.54 8.54
N ARG A 228 -6.68 -12.19 8.47
CA ARG A 228 -7.40 -12.68 9.65
C ARG A 228 -7.12 -14.16 9.86
N ARG A 229 -6.83 -14.57 11.11
CA ARG A 229 -6.48 -15.94 11.47
C ARG A 229 -7.46 -16.99 10.93
N ALA A 230 -8.75 -16.66 10.88
CA ALA A 230 -9.79 -17.56 10.38
C ALA A 230 -9.70 -17.83 8.86
N HIS A 231 -8.98 -17.00 8.12
CA HIS A 231 -8.87 -17.05 6.66
C HIS A 231 -7.42 -17.25 6.17
N PHE A 232 -6.48 -17.51 7.10
CA PHE A 232 -5.12 -17.82 6.67
C PHE A 232 -5.11 -19.08 5.80
N PRO A 233 -4.31 -19.08 4.72
CA PRO A 233 -4.12 -20.27 3.93
C PRO A 233 -3.68 -21.45 4.78
N HIS A 234 -4.15 -22.65 4.44
CA HIS A 234 -3.72 -23.87 5.12
C HIS A 234 -2.25 -24.16 4.83
N ARG A 235 -1.44 -24.34 5.86
CA ARG A 235 -0.03 -24.76 5.73
C ARG A 235 0.05 -26.26 5.55
N ALA A 236 0.46 -26.69 4.35
CA ALA A 236 0.68 -28.09 4.02
C ALA A 236 2.14 -28.54 4.18
N LEU A 237 3.10 -27.59 3.98
CA LEU A 237 4.53 -27.79 4.15
C LEU A 237 5.14 -26.63 4.94
N ASP A 238 6.30 -26.86 5.53
CA ASP A 238 7.11 -25.76 6.03
C ASP A 238 7.72 -24.96 4.85
N PRO A 239 7.94 -23.65 4.98
CA PRO A 239 8.52 -22.83 3.91
C PRO A 239 9.85 -23.35 3.38
N GLN A 240 10.70 -23.88 4.27
CA GLN A 240 11.99 -24.48 3.88
C GLN A 240 11.79 -25.75 3.04
N GLN A 241 10.82 -26.58 3.41
CA GLN A 241 10.51 -27.80 2.64
C GLN A 241 9.98 -27.44 1.26
N ALA A 242 9.06 -26.51 1.17
CA ALA A 242 8.51 -26.02 -0.10
C ALA A 242 9.62 -25.43 -0.99
N HIS A 243 10.55 -24.67 -0.42
CA HIS A 243 11.69 -24.12 -1.15
C HIS A 243 12.62 -25.21 -1.69
N PHE A 244 12.89 -26.28 -0.90
CA PHE A 244 13.69 -27.41 -1.41
C PHE A 244 12.97 -28.17 -2.52
N GLU A 245 11.65 -28.32 -2.46
CA GLU A 245 10.91 -28.92 -3.57
C GLU A 245 11.00 -28.07 -4.83
N PHE A 246 10.96 -26.74 -4.72
CA PHE A 246 11.17 -25.82 -5.83
C PHE A 246 12.57 -26.00 -6.46
N ILE A 247 13.62 -26.01 -5.65
CA ILE A 247 15.01 -26.17 -6.13
C ILE A 247 15.22 -27.53 -6.81
N ARG A 248 14.54 -28.59 -6.33
CA ARG A 248 14.63 -29.94 -6.89
C ARG A 248 13.84 -30.12 -8.20
N GLY A 249 13.15 -29.07 -8.66
CA GLY A 249 12.35 -29.12 -9.86
C GLY A 249 10.98 -29.81 -9.71
N ASN A 250 10.52 -30.01 -8.48
CA ASN A 250 9.19 -30.58 -8.18
C ASN A 250 8.08 -29.51 -8.22
N ALA A 251 8.28 -28.46 -8.99
CA ALA A 251 7.36 -27.35 -9.15
C ALA A 251 6.90 -27.19 -10.60
N GLU A 252 5.69 -26.73 -10.77
CA GLU A 252 5.15 -26.35 -12.06
C GLU A 252 4.52 -24.95 -12.02
N LEU A 253 4.64 -24.21 -13.10
CA LEU A 253 4.04 -22.88 -13.23
C LEU A 253 2.62 -23.03 -13.77
N VAL A 254 1.63 -22.63 -12.99
CA VAL A 254 0.20 -22.75 -13.37
C VAL A 254 -0.49 -21.40 -13.36
N PRO A 255 -1.51 -21.18 -14.26
CA PRO A 255 -2.37 -20.02 -14.12
C PRO A 255 -3.04 -20.01 -12.74
N LEU A 256 -3.11 -18.85 -12.07
CA LEU A 256 -3.70 -18.75 -10.73
C LEU A 256 -5.17 -19.22 -10.70
N GLU A 257 -5.92 -19.06 -11.79
CA GLU A 257 -7.27 -19.61 -11.90
C GLU A 257 -7.33 -21.14 -11.69
N LYS A 258 -6.20 -21.85 -11.88
CA LYS A 258 -6.04 -23.31 -11.70
C LYS A 258 -5.24 -23.66 -10.46
N ALA A 259 -4.86 -22.67 -9.64
CA ALA A 259 -4.03 -22.87 -8.46
C ALA A 259 -4.84 -23.25 -7.20
N ALA A 260 -6.17 -23.15 -7.21
CA ALA A 260 -7.00 -23.51 -6.07
C ALA A 260 -6.69 -24.92 -5.57
N GLY A 261 -6.45 -25.09 -4.27
CA GLY A 261 -6.06 -26.36 -3.66
C GLY A 261 -4.62 -26.81 -3.91
N ARG A 262 -3.81 -26.05 -4.65
CA ARG A 262 -2.40 -26.36 -4.95
C ARG A 262 -1.49 -25.69 -3.90
N ILE A 263 -0.40 -26.36 -3.57
CA ILE A 263 0.60 -25.88 -2.61
C ILE A 263 1.54 -24.90 -3.31
N ALA A 264 1.61 -23.66 -2.81
CA ALA A 264 2.58 -22.68 -3.28
C ALA A 264 4.00 -23.11 -2.89
N VAL A 265 4.94 -23.03 -3.81
CA VAL A 265 6.37 -23.28 -3.52
C VAL A 265 7.20 -22.00 -3.54
N GLU A 266 6.59 -20.89 -3.90
CA GLU A 266 7.15 -19.54 -3.87
C GLU A 266 6.19 -18.60 -3.14
N GLY A 267 6.73 -17.61 -2.42
CA GLY A 267 5.90 -16.64 -1.68
C GLY A 267 5.32 -15.60 -2.59
N ALA A 268 4.04 -15.31 -2.45
CA ALA A 268 3.32 -14.35 -3.31
C ALA A 268 2.91 -13.09 -2.53
N LEU A 269 3.23 -11.94 -3.11
CA LEU A 269 2.88 -10.63 -2.56
C LEU A 269 2.76 -9.54 -3.63
N PRO A 270 1.92 -8.51 -3.43
CA PRO A 270 2.04 -7.24 -4.13
C PRO A 270 3.09 -6.36 -3.43
N TYR A 271 3.86 -5.61 -4.20
CA TYR A 271 4.87 -4.68 -3.66
C TYR A 271 4.67 -3.26 -4.20
N PRO A 272 4.78 -2.24 -3.39
CA PRO A 272 4.69 -2.20 -1.92
C PRO A 272 3.30 -2.64 -1.41
N PRO A 273 3.14 -3.09 -0.15
CA PRO A 273 4.05 -2.99 1.01
C PRO A 273 4.96 -4.22 1.22
N GLY A 274 4.92 -5.25 0.40
CA GLY A 274 5.80 -6.39 0.54
C GLY A 274 5.38 -7.38 1.64
N VAL A 275 4.11 -7.44 2.00
CA VAL A 275 3.57 -8.43 2.95
C VAL A 275 3.19 -9.69 2.21
N LEU A 276 3.76 -10.83 2.60
CA LEU A 276 3.40 -12.13 2.03
C LEU A 276 1.91 -12.42 2.26
N CYS A 277 1.18 -12.59 1.17
CA CYS A 277 -0.23 -13.00 1.18
C CYS A 277 -0.38 -14.51 1.10
N CYS A 278 0.56 -15.19 0.42
CA CYS A 278 0.70 -16.63 0.41
C CYS A 278 2.16 -16.97 0.70
N VAL A 279 2.43 -17.76 1.73
CA VAL A 279 3.77 -18.18 2.13
C VAL A 279 4.13 -19.50 1.45
N PRO A 280 5.39 -19.76 1.09
CA PRO A 280 5.78 -21.07 0.55
C PRO A 280 5.34 -22.20 1.47
N GLY A 281 4.68 -23.23 0.92
CA GLY A 281 4.12 -24.35 1.68
C GLY A 281 2.64 -24.20 2.05
N GLU A 282 2.06 -23.04 1.78
CA GLU A 282 0.62 -22.81 1.96
C GLU A 282 -0.17 -23.19 0.70
N VAL A 283 -1.44 -23.52 0.91
CA VAL A 283 -2.38 -23.90 -0.14
C VAL A 283 -3.09 -22.67 -0.70
N TRP A 284 -3.01 -22.48 -2.01
CA TRP A 284 -3.74 -21.43 -2.71
C TRP A 284 -5.25 -21.63 -2.55
N GLY A 285 -5.95 -20.60 -2.08
CA GLY A 285 -7.41 -20.65 -1.93
C GLY A 285 -7.98 -19.35 -1.35
N ASP A 286 -9.27 -19.40 -1.11
CA ASP A 286 -10.08 -18.40 -0.41
C ASP A 286 -9.79 -16.94 -0.81
N SER A 287 -9.68 -16.04 0.19
CA SER A 287 -9.52 -14.61 -0.01
C SER A 287 -8.22 -14.25 -0.72
N VAL A 288 -7.14 -14.99 -0.48
CA VAL A 288 -5.83 -14.73 -1.12
C VAL A 288 -5.90 -14.98 -2.62
N LEU A 289 -6.40 -16.12 -3.04
CA LEU A 289 -6.53 -16.44 -4.47
C LEU A 289 -7.49 -15.46 -5.17
N LYS A 290 -8.64 -15.18 -4.56
CA LYS A 290 -9.60 -14.20 -5.09
C LYS A 290 -8.98 -12.80 -5.24
N TYR A 291 -8.15 -12.40 -4.29
CA TYR A 291 -7.45 -11.12 -4.34
C TYR A 291 -6.48 -11.05 -5.54
N PHE A 292 -5.63 -12.06 -5.74
CA PHE A 292 -4.70 -12.07 -6.88
C PHE A 292 -5.42 -12.17 -8.23
N LEU A 293 -6.56 -12.88 -8.31
CA LEU A 293 -7.39 -12.88 -9.52
C LEU A 293 -8.04 -11.52 -9.77
N ALA A 294 -8.42 -10.80 -8.73
CA ALA A 294 -8.88 -9.42 -8.87
C ALA A 294 -7.75 -8.49 -9.34
N LEU A 295 -6.51 -8.67 -8.86
CA LEU A 295 -5.35 -7.94 -9.38
C LEU A 295 -5.09 -8.24 -10.86
N GLU A 296 -5.16 -9.51 -11.28
CA GLU A 296 -5.05 -9.89 -12.70
C GLU A 296 -6.08 -9.15 -13.56
N GLU A 297 -7.34 -9.13 -13.12
CA GLU A 297 -8.40 -8.41 -13.84
C GLU A 297 -8.11 -6.91 -13.89
N GLY A 298 -7.68 -6.31 -12.76
CA GLY A 298 -7.30 -4.89 -12.68
C GLY A 298 -6.16 -4.52 -13.64
N ILE A 299 -5.14 -5.36 -13.74
CA ILE A 299 -4.00 -5.19 -14.67
C ILE A 299 -4.45 -5.14 -16.14
N ASN A 300 -5.45 -5.92 -16.51
CA ASN A 300 -6.02 -5.90 -17.86
C ASN A 300 -6.96 -4.72 -18.07
N ARG A 301 -7.74 -4.36 -17.06
CA ARG A 301 -8.77 -3.33 -17.15
C ARG A 301 -8.20 -1.92 -17.10
N CYS A 302 -7.18 -1.72 -16.25
CA CYS A 302 -6.55 -0.43 -16.02
C CYS A 302 -5.03 -0.51 -16.26
N PRO A 303 -4.57 -0.65 -17.52
CA PRO A 303 -3.14 -0.70 -17.83
C PRO A 303 -2.44 0.60 -17.38
N GLY A 304 -1.21 0.47 -16.88
CA GLY A 304 -0.47 1.58 -16.26
C GLY A 304 -0.61 1.67 -14.73
N PHE A 305 -1.58 0.96 -14.14
CA PHE A 305 -1.82 0.96 -12.69
C PHE A 305 -1.56 -0.40 -12.02
N ALA A 306 -0.84 -1.28 -12.71
CA ALA A 306 -0.48 -2.58 -12.16
C ALA A 306 0.46 -2.43 -10.96
N PRO A 307 0.18 -3.09 -9.81
CA PRO A 307 1.17 -3.21 -8.76
C PRO A 307 2.32 -4.11 -9.23
N GLU A 308 3.50 -3.94 -8.65
CA GLU A 308 4.55 -4.95 -8.77
C GLU A 308 4.10 -6.21 -8.03
N LEU A 309 4.23 -7.37 -8.66
CA LEU A 309 3.90 -8.66 -8.04
C LEU A 309 5.19 -9.49 -7.94
N GLN A 310 5.46 -10.01 -6.75
CA GLN A 310 6.56 -10.94 -6.49
C GLN A 310 5.99 -12.33 -6.21
N GLY A 311 6.62 -13.37 -6.80
CA GLY A 311 6.14 -14.76 -6.74
C GLY A 311 4.87 -15.02 -7.56
N VAL A 312 4.42 -14.02 -8.32
CA VAL A 312 3.34 -14.13 -9.30
C VAL A 312 3.81 -13.51 -10.62
N TYR A 313 3.73 -14.29 -11.69
CA TYR A 313 4.30 -13.98 -12.99
C TYR A 313 3.20 -13.60 -13.97
N ILE A 314 3.28 -12.40 -14.52
CA ILE A 314 2.32 -11.94 -15.52
C ILE A 314 2.82 -12.31 -16.92
N GLN A 315 2.08 -13.15 -17.62
CA GLN A 315 2.34 -13.54 -19.01
C GLN A 315 1.15 -13.13 -19.90
N LYS A 316 1.42 -12.87 -21.18
CA LYS A 316 0.37 -12.64 -22.17
C LYS A 316 -0.03 -13.99 -22.79
N ASP A 317 -1.32 -14.27 -22.83
CA ASP A 317 -1.85 -15.40 -23.59
C ASP A 317 -1.91 -15.10 -25.09
N ALA A 318 -2.38 -16.08 -25.87
CA ALA A 318 -2.47 -15.96 -27.32
C ALA A 318 -3.39 -14.80 -27.78
N ASP A 319 -4.37 -14.43 -26.97
CA ASP A 319 -5.31 -13.35 -27.22
C ASP A 319 -4.78 -11.98 -26.74
N GLY A 320 -3.52 -11.95 -26.25
CA GLY A 320 -2.88 -10.75 -25.73
C GLY A 320 -3.32 -10.35 -24.32
N ARG A 321 -4.20 -11.12 -23.68
CA ARG A 321 -4.65 -10.91 -22.30
C ARG A 321 -3.53 -11.30 -21.34
N LYS A 322 -3.30 -10.48 -20.34
CA LYS A 322 -2.37 -10.75 -19.26
C LYS A 322 -2.97 -11.72 -18.26
N ARG A 323 -2.23 -12.80 -17.96
CA ARG A 323 -2.59 -13.81 -16.98
C ARG A 323 -1.56 -13.90 -15.89
N ALA A 324 -2.03 -14.12 -14.66
CA ALA A 324 -1.19 -14.33 -13.49
C ALA A 324 -0.89 -15.82 -13.30
N TYR A 325 0.38 -16.15 -13.09
CA TYR A 325 0.88 -17.51 -12.88
C TYR A 325 1.62 -17.57 -11.54
N GLY A 326 1.53 -18.73 -10.88
CA GLY A 326 2.30 -19.01 -9.67
C GLY A 326 2.94 -20.40 -9.74
N TYR A 327 4.11 -20.54 -9.09
CA TYR A 327 4.74 -21.84 -8.93
C TYR A 327 4.05 -22.63 -7.82
N VAL A 328 3.64 -23.84 -8.14
CA VAL A 328 2.98 -24.77 -7.22
C VAL A 328 3.68 -26.13 -7.25
N LEU A 329 3.59 -26.88 -6.16
CA LEU A 329 4.08 -28.26 -6.11
C LEU A 329 3.37 -29.11 -7.16
N THR A 330 4.11 -29.97 -7.88
CA THR A 330 3.50 -30.89 -8.86
C THR A 330 2.50 -31.84 -8.20
N LYS A 331 1.51 -32.32 -8.95
CA LYS A 331 0.51 -33.24 -8.41
C LYS A 331 1.11 -34.57 -8.00
N GLU A 332 2.05 -35.06 -8.79
CA GLU A 332 2.81 -36.28 -8.52
C GLU A 332 3.53 -36.17 -7.19
N ARG A 333 4.25 -35.06 -6.97
CA ARG A 333 5.01 -34.86 -5.73
C ARG A 333 4.10 -34.65 -4.53
N THR A 334 2.97 -34.01 -4.70
CA THR A 334 1.95 -33.85 -3.65
C THR A 334 1.45 -35.22 -3.18
N ALA A 335 1.18 -36.12 -4.13
CA ALA A 335 0.72 -37.48 -3.84
C ALA A 335 1.83 -38.32 -3.16
N GLU A 336 3.09 -38.23 -3.60
CA GLU A 336 4.22 -38.92 -2.99
C GLU A 336 4.44 -38.51 -1.52
N LEU A 337 4.21 -37.24 -1.21
CA LEU A 337 4.31 -36.71 0.17
C LEU A 337 3.11 -37.06 1.04
N GLY A 338 2.07 -37.71 0.47
CA GLY A 338 0.84 -38.08 1.20
C GLY A 338 0.01 -36.88 1.64
N ILE A 339 0.20 -35.72 1.01
CA ILE A 339 -0.54 -34.50 1.36
C ILE A 339 -1.88 -34.54 0.63
N LYS A 340 -2.96 -34.40 1.40
CA LYS A 340 -4.30 -34.23 0.84
C LYS A 340 -4.45 -32.76 0.45
N GLY A 341 -4.71 -32.52 -0.84
CA GLY A 341 -5.01 -31.18 -1.37
C GLY A 341 -6.38 -30.65 -0.94
#